data_f0b84f8315bc44b854a5b17323750c88
#
_entry.id   f0b84f8315bc44b854a5b17323750c88
#
_cell.length_a   1.000
_cell.length_b   1.000
_cell.length_c   1.000
_cell.angle_alpha   90.00
_cell.angle_beta   90.00
_cell.angle_gamma   90.00
#
_symmetry.space_group_name_H-M   'P 1'
#
loop_
_entity.id
_entity.type
_entity.pdbx_description
1 polymer ?
#
loop_
_entity_poly.entity_id
_entity_poly.type
_entity_poly.pdbx_seq_one_letter_code
_entity_poly.pdbx_strand_id
1 'polypeptide(L)'
;EIVGDIELFCREAQAPIVAITGSNGKSTVTTLVGEMAKSAGKNVGVGGNIGLPALMLLESACDLYVLELSSFQLETTSSLHAAAATILNVTEDHMDRYPFGLQQYRAAKLRVYENAKVCVVNADDALTMPVRGADERCVSFGVDVGDYHLNRQQGETWLRVKGEKVLNVKEMKLSGQHNYTNALAALALADAVGLPRASSLKALTTFTGLAHRFQLALEHNGVRWINDSKATNVGSTEAALNGLH
;
A
#
# COMPACT_ATOMS: atom_id res chain seq x y z
N GLU A 1 -20.97 -22.97 3.70
CA GLU A 1 -19.96 -22.04 3.20
C GLU A 1 -19.28 -21.36 4.40
N ILE A 2 -17.95 -21.28 4.40
CA ILE A 2 -17.18 -20.53 5.40
C ILE A 2 -16.73 -19.24 4.73
N VAL A 3 -17.14 -18.09 5.27
CA VAL A 3 -16.80 -16.76 4.74
C VAL A 3 -16.27 -15.86 5.84
N GLY A 4 -15.38 -14.94 5.49
CA GLY A 4 -14.85 -13.92 6.39
C GLY A 4 -15.64 -12.61 6.32
N ASP A 5 -15.27 -11.66 7.17
CA ASP A 5 -15.84 -10.31 7.22
C ASP A 5 -15.67 -9.54 5.90
N ILE A 6 -14.53 -9.72 5.24
CA ILE A 6 -14.24 -9.08 3.95
C ILE A 6 -15.13 -9.60 2.83
N GLU A 7 -15.44 -10.91 2.83
CA GLU A 7 -16.40 -11.48 1.86
C GLU A 7 -17.78 -10.84 2.03
N LEU A 8 -18.27 -10.76 3.28
CA LEU A 8 -19.56 -10.13 3.57
C LEU A 8 -19.58 -8.66 3.18
N PHE A 9 -18.49 -7.94 3.47
CA PHE A 9 -18.32 -6.55 3.03
C PHE A 9 -18.41 -6.41 1.51
N CYS A 10 -17.68 -7.26 0.76
CA CYS A 10 -17.64 -7.20 -0.70
C CYS A 10 -19.00 -7.46 -1.35
N ARG A 11 -19.86 -8.26 -0.71
CA ARG A 11 -21.24 -8.52 -1.21
C ARG A 11 -22.15 -7.30 -1.10
N GLU A 12 -21.89 -6.41 -0.14
CA GLU A 12 -22.73 -5.24 0.17
C GLU A 12 -22.14 -3.90 -0.30
N ALA A 13 -20.83 -3.83 -0.55
CA ALA A 13 -20.16 -2.59 -0.92
C ALA A 13 -20.64 -2.04 -2.27
N GLN A 14 -21.08 -0.79 -2.30
CA GLN A 14 -21.62 -0.12 -3.50
C GLN A 14 -20.60 0.81 -4.17
N ALA A 15 -19.57 1.26 -3.45
CA ALA A 15 -18.53 2.14 -3.99
C ALA A 15 -17.31 1.32 -4.45
N PRO A 16 -16.45 1.89 -5.32
CA PRO A 16 -15.19 1.25 -5.72
C PRO A 16 -14.30 0.91 -4.52
N ILE A 17 -13.55 -0.18 -4.63
CA ILE A 17 -12.64 -0.67 -3.59
C ILE A 17 -11.21 -0.59 -4.11
N VAL A 18 -10.31 0.02 -3.32
CA VAL A 18 -8.86 -0.13 -3.44
C VAL A 18 -8.41 -1.16 -2.42
N ALA A 19 -7.80 -2.25 -2.88
CA ALA A 19 -7.39 -3.37 -2.05
C ALA A 19 -5.85 -3.45 -1.93
N ILE A 20 -5.34 -3.42 -0.71
CA ILE A 20 -3.91 -3.32 -0.43
C ILE A 20 -3.48 -4.48 0.47
N THR A 21 -2.54 -5.30 -0.02
CA THR A 21 -1.87 -6.35 0.76
C THR A 21 -0.36 -6.30 0.57
N GLY A 22 0.36 -7.17 1.23
CA GLY A 22 1.83 -7.26 1.22
C GLY A 22 2.35 -7.76 2.55
N SER A 23 3.62 -8.04 2.66
CA SER A 23 4.25 -8.33 3.95
C SER A 23 4.44 -7.04 4.75
N ASN A 24 5.01 -6.00 4.16
CA ASN A 24 5.32 -4.72 4.80
C ASN A 24 4.70 -3.54 4.02
N GLY A 25 4.51 -2.39 4.69
CA GLY A 25 4.04 -1.14 4.07
C GLY A 25 2.53 -0.98 3.95
N LYS A 26 1.74 -2.04 4.15
CA LYS A 26 0.27 -2.04 3.98
C LYS A 26 -0.41 -0.84 4.62
N SER A 27 -0.23 -0.65 5.92
CA SER A 27 -0.93 0.41 6.68
C SER A 27 -0.55 1.80 6.20
N THR A 28 0.73 2.01 5.85
CA THR A 28 1.20 3.29 5.31
C THR A 28 0.55 3.61 3.98
N VAL A 29 0.53 2.65 3.05
CA VAL A 29 -0.07 2.84 1.72
C VAL A 29 -1.59 3.00 1.83
N THR A 30 -2.26 2.19 2.66
CA THR A 30 -3.71 2.28 2.90
C THR A 30 -4.09 3.66 3.43
N THR A 31 -3.37 4.16 4.43
CA THR A 31 -3.63 5.49 4.98
C THR A 31 -3.32 6.59 3.97
N LEU A 32 -2.20 6.50 3.24
CA LEU A 32 -1.85 7.47 2.20
C LEU A 32 -2.93 7.60 1.12
N VAL A 33 -3.43 6.48 0.59
CA VAL A 33 -4.51 6.49 -0.42
C VAL A 33 -5.79 7.10 0.19
N GLY A 34 -6.09 6.79 1.44
CA GLY A 34 -7.19 7.43 2.17
C GLY A 34 -7.03 8.95 2.27
N GLU A 35 -5.85 9.44 2.63
CA GLU A 35 -5.56 10.88 2.69
C GLU A 35 -5.59 11.55 1.30
N MET A 36 -5.14 10.88 0.26
CA MET A 36 -5.26 11.34 -1.13
C MET A 36 -6.72 11.51 -1.54
N ALA A 37 -7.57 10.54 -1.19
CA ALA A 37 -9.01 10.61 -1.47
C ALA A 37 -9.71 11.74 -0.68
N LYS A 38 -9.38 11.89 0.60
CA LYS A 38 -9.87 13.02 1.42
C LYS A 38 -9.43 14.37 0.86
N SER A 39 -8.16 14.49 0.45
CA SER A 39 -7.62 15.70 -0.19
C SER A 39 -8.35 16.03 -1.52
N ALA A 40 -8.90 15.03 -2.18
CA ALA A 40 -9.73 15.16 -3.38
C ALA A 40 -11.21 15.46 -3.06
N GLY A 41 -11.58 15.64 -1.79
CA GLY A 41 -12.95 15.92 -1.36
C GLY A 41 -13.87 14.70 -1.37
N LYS A 42 -13.32 13.47 -1.39
CA LYS A 42 -14.09 12.24 -1.35
C LYS A 42 -14.47 11.85 0.07
N ASN A 43 -15.69 11.32 0.23
CA ASN A 43 -16.04 10.58 1.43
C ASN A 43 -15.46 9.16 1.32
N VAL A 44 -14.39 8.86 2.07
CA VAL A 44 -13.64 7.62 1.95
C VAL A 44 -13.74 6.78 3.21
N GLY A 45 -14.07 5.50 3.04
CA GLY A 45 -14.02 4.49 4.09
C GLY A 45 -12.66 3.80 4.07
N VAL A 46 -11.89 3.91 5.16
CA VAL A 46 -10.57 3.29 5.31
C VAL A 46 -10.63 2.29 6.45
N GLY A 47 -10.28 1.03 6.18
CA GLY A 47 -10.35 -0.02 7.20
C GLY A 47 -9.88 -1.40 6.72
N GLY A 48 -10.46 -2.44 7.31
CA GLY A 48 -10.10 -3.84 7.08
C GLY A 48 -9.18 -4.38 8.17
N ASN A 49 -7.97 -4.78 7.82
CA ASN A 49 -6.96 -5.24 8.78
C ASN A 49 -6.31 -4.10 9.58
N ILE A 50 -6.75 -2.88 9.37
CA ILE A 50 -6.32 -1.67 10.08
C ILE A 50 -7.55 -0.80 10.41
N GLY A 51 -7.51 -0.11 11.55
CA GLY A 51 -8.53 0.85 11.92
C GLY A 51 -9.90 0.22 12.14
N LEU A 52 -10.91 0.68 11.41
CA LEU A 52 -12.27 0.17 11.51
C LEU A 52 -12.41 -1.19 10.78
N PRO A 53 -13.13 -2.15 11.38
CA PRO A 53 -13.54 -3.37 10.68
C PRO A 53 -14.30 -3.03 9.39
N ALA A 54 -14.07 -3.79 8.32
CA ALA A 54 -14.63 -3.45 7.01
C ALA A 54 -16.16 -3.30 7.02
N LEU A 55 -16.87 -4.17 7.72
CA LEU A 55 -18.34 -4.11 7.81
C LEU A 55 -18.86 -2.81 8.42
N MET A 56 -18.13 -2.20 9.35
CA MET A 56 -18.50 -0.91 9.92
C MET A 56 -18.40 0.25 8.92
N LEU A 57 -17.62 0.11 7.86
CA LEU A 57 -17.53 1.11 6.80
C LEU A 57 -18.82 1.23 5.99
N LEU A 58 -19.67 0.21 6.02
CA LEU A 58 -20.97 0.20 5.33
C LEU A 58 -22.03 1.05 6.02
N GLU A 59 -21.81 1.48 7.27
CA GLU A 59 -22.72 2.33 8.01
C GLU A 59 -22.83 3.76 7.44
N SER A 60 -21.85 4.15 6.62
CA SER A 60 -21.80 5.47 5.98
C SER A 60 -21.70 5.34 4.46
N ALA A 61 -22.37 6.24 3.75
CA ALA A 61 -22.20 6.33 2.30
C ALA A 61 -20.80 6.81 1.97
N CYS A 62 -20.03 6.01 1.22
CA CYS A 62 -18.69 6.33 0.78
C CYS A 62 -18.63 6.46 -0.74
N ASP A 63 -17.72 7.33 -1.23
CA ASP A 63 -17.37 7.43 -2.66
C ASP A 63 -16.29 6.42 -3.04
N LEU A 64 -15.51 5.96 -2.05
CA LEU A 64 -14.39 5.04 -2.22
C LEU A 64 -14.14 4.28 -0.92
N TYR A 65 -13.83 3.00 -1.02
CA TYR A 65 -13.29 2.20 0.07
C TYR A 65 -11.82 1.91 -0.16
N VAL A 66 -11.00 2.03 0.88
CA VAL A 66 -9.57 1.68 0.86
C VAL A 66 -9.33 0.65 1.96
N LEU A 67 -9.05 -0.58 1.56
CA LEU A 67 -8.94 -1.72 2.47
C LEU A 67 -7.50 -2.22 2.58
N GLU A 68 -7.02 -2.31 3.82
CA GLU A 68 -5.87 -3.15 4.15
C GLU A 68 -6.36 -4.59 4.30
N LEU A 69 -5.73 -5.53 3.58
CA LEU A 69 -6.11 -6.95 3.60
C LEU A 69 -4.93 -7.83 3.99
N SER A 70 -5.14 -8.70 4.97
CA SER A 70 -4.20 -9.76 5.32
C SER A 70 -4.33 -10.94 4.35
N SER A 71 -3.32 -11.82 4.32
CA SER A 71 -3.40 -13.08 3.57
C SER A 71 -4.54 -13.96 4.08
N PHE A 72 -4.80 -13.98 5.40
CA PHE A 72 -5.87 -14.76 6.03
C PHE A 72 -7.27 -14.29 5.59
N GLN A 73 -7.49 -12.99 5.49
CA GLN A 73 -8.75 -12.44 4.99
C GLN A 73 -8.96 -12.79 3.52
N LEU A 74 -7.90 -12.71 2.70
CA LEU A 74 -7.97 -13.06 1.28
C LEU A 74 -8.29 -14.54 1.04
N GLU A 75 -7.84 -15.45 1.92
CA GLU A 75 -8.16 -16.89 1.80
C GLU A 75 -9.66 -17.18 1.84
N THR A 76 -10.45 -16.38 2.54
CA THR A 76 -11.90 -16.55 2.72
C THR A 76 -12.73 -15.53 1.94
N THR A 77 -12.11 -14.86 0.95
CA THR A 77 -12.75 -13.84 0.11
C THR A 77 -12.72 -14.26 -1.34
N SER A 78 -13.88 -14.27 -2.01
CA SER A 78 -14.04 -14.60 -3.43
C SER A 78 -14.80 -13.53 -4.22
N SER A 79 -15.60 -12.70 -3.58
CA SER A 79 -16.41 -11.65 -4.21
C SER A 79 -15.72 -10.30 -4.31
N LEU A 80 -14.40 -10.23 -4.06
CA LEU A 80 -13.65 -8.97 -4.18
C LEU A 80 -13.50 -8.60 -5.66
N HIS A 81 -14.03 -7.44 -6.04
CA HIS A 81 -13.88 -6.81 -7.34
C HIS A 81 -13.20 -5.45 -7.14
N ALA A 82 -11.90 -5.46 -6.92
CA ALA A 82 -11.16 -4.23 -6.67
C ALA A 82 -11.09 -3.36 -7.93
N ALA A 83 -11.34 -2.04 -7.78
CA ALA A 83 -11.07 -1.07 -8.84
C ALA A 83 -9.56 -0.94 -9.09
N ALA A 84 -8.77 -1.02 -8.01
CA ALA A 84 -7.31 -1.17 -8.05
C ALA A 84 -6.84 -2.04 -6.89
N ALA A 85 -5.85 -2.88 -7.12
CA ALA A 85 -5.29 -3.75 -6.10
C ALA A 85 -3.77 -3.78 -6.16
N THR A 86 -3.11 -4.00 -5.02
CA THR A 86 -1.66 -4.14 -4.95
C THR A 86 -1.22 -5.22 -3.96
N ILE A 87 -0.12 -5.89 -4.31
CA ILE A 87 0.76 -6.58 -3.39
C ILE A 87 2.05 -5.75 -3.33
N LEU A 88 2.33 -5.15 -2.17
CA LEU A 88 3.48 -4.25 -2.04
C LEU A 88 4.82 -4.99 -2.09
N ASN A 89 4.88 -6.14 -1.45
CA ASN A 89 6.03 -7.04 -1.35
C ASN A 89 5.62 -8.38 -0.77
N VAL A 90 6.45 -9.41 -0.97
CA VAL A 90 6.26 -10.75 -0.41
C VAL A 90 7.57 -11.23 0.21
N THR A 91 7.67 -11.18 1.52
CA THR A 91 8.78 -11.71 2.32
C THR A 91 8.23 -12.67 3.36
N GLU A 92 9.06 -13.58 3.89
CA GLU A 92 8.63 -14.54 4.89
C GLU A 92 7.99 -13.84 6.10
N ASP A 93 6.74 -14.21 6.37
CA ASP A 93 5.97 -13.78 7.53
C ASP A 93 4.88 -14.83 7.77
N HIS A 94 4.50 -15.04 9.04
CA HIS A 94 3.47 -16.03 9.40
C HIS A 94 3.76 -17.46 8.92
N MET A 95 5.02 -17.90 8.86
CA MET A 95 5.41 -19.23 8.37
C MET A 95 4.88 -20.38 9.24
N ASP A 96 4.54 -20.12 10.49
CA ASP A 96 3.81 -21.03 11.36
C ASP A 96 2.39 -21.36 10.84
N ARG A 97 1.78 -20.43 10.12
CA ARG A 97 0.44 -20.57 9.52
C ARG A 97 0.49 -21.16 8.10
N TYR A 98 1.63 -21.05 7.42
CA TYR A 98 1.83 -21.50 6.05
C TYR A 98 2.80 -22.68 5.96
N PRO A 99 2.34 -23.95 6.21
CA PRO A 99 3.21 -25.13 6.28
C PRO A 99 3.94 -25.44 4.97
N PHE A 100 3.43 -24.96 3.84
CA PHE A 100 4.08 -25.07 2.52
C PHE A 100 4.95 -23.84 2.19
N GLY A 101 5.23 -22.99 3.18
CA GLY A 101 6.18 -21.88 3.09
C GLY A 101 5.70 -20.69 2.27
N LEU A 102 6.67 -19.91 1.80
CA LEU A 102 6.47 -18.63 1.13
C LEU A 102 5.54 -18.73 -0.09
N GLN A 103 5.55 -19.82 -0.83
CA GLN A 103 4.72 -19.99 -2.02
C GLN A 103 3.21 -20.05 -1.66
N GLN A 104 2.87 -20.70 -0.55
CA GLN A 104 1.49 -20.74 -0.07
C GLN A 104 1.04 -19.35 0.41
N TYR A 105 1.88 -18.65 1.15
CA TYR A 105 1.63 -17.28 1.60
C TYR A 105 1.46 -16.31 0.41
N ARG A 106 2.32 -16.43 -0.60
CA ARG A 106 2.20 -15.70 -1.86
C ARG A 106 0.87 -15.99 -2.57
N ALA A 107 0.51 -17.27 -2.67
CA ALA A 107 -0.74 -17.67 -3.35
C ALA A 107 -1.99 -17.05 -2.67
N ALA A 108 -2.01 -16.99 -1.34
CA ALA A 108 -3.08 -16.33 -0.60
C ALA A 108 -3.17 -14.83 -0.95
N LYS A 109 -2.02 -14.13 -1.04
CA LYS A 109 -2.00 -12.70 -1.41
C LYS A 109 -2.40 -12.44 -2.86
N LEU A 110 -2.01 -13.31 -3.80
CA LEU A 110 -2.32 -13.17 -5.22
C LEU A 110 -3.83 -13.14 -5.51
N ARG A 111 -4.65 -13.66 -4.59
CA ARG A 111 -6.12 -13.59 -4.69
C ARG A 111 -6.64 -12.15 -4.76
N VAL A 112 -5.89 -11.16 -4.26
CA VAL A 112 -6.27 -9.75 -4.36
C VAL A 112 -6.45 -9.27 -5.81
N TYR A 113 -5.79 -9.94 -6.75
CA TYR A 113 -5.83 -9.59 -8.18
C TYR A 113 -6.90 -10.32 -9.00
N GLU A 114 -7.56 -11.36 -8.46
CA GLU A 114 -8.44 -12.25 -9.23
C GLU A 114 -9.46 -11.52 -10.09
N ASN A 115 -10.11 -10.50 -9.54
CA ASN A 115 -11.11 -9.68 -10.24
C ASN A 115 -10.77 -8.18 -10.23
N ALA A 116 -9.51 -7.83 -10.04
CA ALA A 116 -9.08 -6.44 -10.01
C ALA A 116 -9.12 -5.84 -11.42
N LYS A 117 -9.60 -4.59 -11.54
CA LYS A 117 -9.57 -3.84 -12.80
C LYS A 117 -8.16 -3.38 -13.15
N VAL A 118 -7.40 -2.94 -12.15
CA VAL A 118 -6.00 -2.52 -12.27
C VAL A 118 -5.18 -3.25 -11.21
N CYS A 119 -4.10 -3.91 -11.64
CA CYS A 119 -3.11 -4.54 -10.78
C CYS A 119 -1.90 -3.61 -10.65
N VAL A 120 -1.60 -3.15 -9.45
CA VAL A 120 -0.40 -2.35 -9.17
C VAL A 120 0.66 -3.30 -8.60
N VAL A 121 1.74 -3.50 -9.34
CA VAL A 121 2.77 -4.51 -9.05
C VAL A 121 4.11 -3.88 -8.72
N ASN A 122 4.88 -4.51 -7.85
CA ASN A 122 6.22 -4.06 -7.51
C ASN A 122 7.25 -4.62 -8.51
N ALA A 123 7.85 -3.75 -9.32
CA ALA A 123 8.85 -4.15 -10.33
C ALA A 123 10.15 -4.71 -9.71
N ASP A 124 10.43 -4.38 -8.45
CA ASP A 124 11.60 -4.88 -7.72
C ASP A 124 11.34 -6.22 -7.02
N ASP A 125 10.09 -6.71 -7.00
CA ASP A 125 9.70 -7.97 -6.36
C ASP A 125 8.83 -8.83 -7.28
N ALA A 126 9.46 -9.78 -7.96
CA ALA A 126 8.78 -10.69 -8.89
C ALA A 126 7.69 -11.55 -8.22
N LEU A 127 7.72 -11.72 -6.89
CA LEU A 127 6.70 -12.46 -6.15
C LEU A 127 5.36 -11.71 -6.10
N THR A 128 5.34 -10.41 -6.37
CA THR A 128 4.12 -9.60 -6.44
C THR A 128 3.39 -9.72 -7.78
N MET A 129 4.03 -10.30 -8.80
CA MET A 129 3.46 -10.42 -10.14
C MET A 129 2.33 -11.45 -10.18
N PRO A 130 1.20 -11.17 -10.88
CA PRO A 130 0.15 -12.16 -11.14
C PRO A 130 0.71 -13.39 -11.87
N VAL A 131 0.10 -14.57 -11.67
CA VAL A 131 0.56 -15.83 -12.26
C VAL A 131 0.36 -15.87 -13.79
N ARG A 132 -0.60 -15.13 -14.32
CA ARG A 132 -0.85 -15.01 -15.77
C ARG A 132 -0.50 -13.61 -16.22
N GLY A 133 0.44 -13.55 -17.18
CA GLY A 133 0.90 -12.46 -17.99
C GLY A 133 0.71 -11.03 -17.47
N ALA A 134 1.68 -10.18 -17.70
CA ALA A 134 1.52 -8.74 -17.56
C ALA A 134 0.43 -8.29 -18.55
N ASP A 135 -0.81 -8.53 -18.19
CA ASP A 135 -1.96 -8.08 -18.96
C ASP A 135 -1.95 -6.55 -18.97
N GLU A 136 -2.60 -5.97 -19.97
CA GLU A 136 -2.85 -4.53 -20.12
C GLU A 136 -3.41 -3.85 -18.85
N ARG A 137 -3.80 -4.64 -17.83
CA ARG A 137 -4.29 -4.21 -16.53
C ARG A 137 -3.20 -3.91 -15.50
N CYS A 138 -1.93 -4.26 -15.76
CA CYS A 138 -0.86 -4.06 -14.79
C CYS A 138 -0.17 -2.71 -15.01
N VAL A 139 0.03 -1.98 -13.91
CA VAL A 139 0.95 -0.85 -13.80
C VAL A 139 1.98 -1.16 -12.74
N SER A 140 3.20 -0.71 -12.92
CA SER A 140 4.32 -1.08 -12.07
C SER A 140 4.86 0.11 -11.27
N PHE A 141 5.28 -0.16 -10.02
CA PHE A 141 6.09 0.77 -9.25
C PHE A 141 7.40 0.10 -8.82
N GLY A 142 8.43 0.88 -8.58
CA GLY A 142 9.73 0.36 -8.12
C GLY A 142 10.72 1.47 -7.82
N VAL A 143 11.94 1.07 -7.42
CA VAL A 143 13.00 2.02 -7.07
C VAL A 143 13.56 2.68 -8.33
N ASP A 144 14.10 1.91 -9.24
CA ASP A 144 14.77 2.44 -10.44
C ASP A 144 14.03 2.10 -11.74
N VAL A 145 13.00 1.25 -11.66
CA VAL A 145 12.23 0.77 -12.82
C VAL A 145 10.74 0.78 -12.52
N GLY A 146 9.91 0.82 -13.56
CA GLY A 146 8.46 0.82 -13.46
C GLY A 146 7.82 2.07 -14.04
N ASP A 147 6.49 2.05 -14.16
CA ASP A 147 5.70 3.22 -14.58
C ASP A 147 5.79 4.35 -13.55
N TYR A 148 5.92 3.97 -12.28
CA TYR A 148 6.10 4.81 -11.10
C TYR A 148 7.42 4.46 -10.44
N HIS A 149 8.44 5.30 -10.54
CA HIS A 149 9.77 5.00 -10.00
C HIS A 149 10.49 6.24 -9.45
N LEU A 150 11.60 6.03 -8.76
CA LEU A 150 12.47 7.11 -8.31
C LEU A 150 13.41 7.52 -9.46
N ASN A 151 13.62 8.81 -9.60
CA ASN A 151 14.64 9.35 -10.49
C ASN A 151 15.68 10.11 -9.67
N ARG A 152 16.91 9.59 -9.64
CA ARG A 152 18.04 10.20 -8.95
C ARG A 152 18.91 10.93 -9.95
N GLN A 153 18.97 12.24 -9.84
CA GLN A 153 19.75 13.09 -10.75
C GLN A 153 20.31 14.31 -10.02
N GLN A 154 21.60 14.57 -10.18
CA GLN A 154 22.29 15.75 -9.63
C GLN A 154 22.11 15.91 -8.10
N GLY A 155 22.12 14.80 -7.35
CA GLY A 155 21.93 14.83 -5.89
C GLY A 155 20.50 15.04 -5.43
N GLU A 156 19.54 15.06 -6.34
CA GLU A 156 18.11 15.11 -6.04
C GLU A 156 17.42 13.78 -6.35
N THR A 157 16.39 13.47 -5.60
CA THR A 157 15.53 12.32 -5.82
C THR A 157 14.10 12.80 -6.08
N TRP A 158 13.52 12.34 -7.18
CA TRP A 158 12.19 12.69 -7.62
C TRP A 158 11.30 11.46 -7.72
N LEU A 159 10.05 11.58 -7.35
CA LEU A 159 9.01 10.66 -7.79
C LEU A 159 8.74 10.93 -9.25
N ARG A 160 8.81 9.87 -10.07
CA ARG A 160 8.56 9.92 -11.50
C ARG A 160 7.39 9.04 -11.87
N VAL A 161 6.50 9.53 -12.69
CA VAL A 161 5.29 8.83 -13.14
C VAL A 161 5.23 8.87 -14.66
N LYS A 162 5.28 7.69 -15.29
CA LYS A 162 5.19 7.55 -16.76
C LYS A 162 6.12 8.52 -17.52
N GLY A 163 7.32 8.69 -17.01
CA GLY A 163 8.31 9.56 -17.61
C GLY A 163 8.38 10.99 -17.08
N GLU A 164 7.41 11.47 -16.30
CA GLU A 164 7.35 12.82 -15.78
C GLU A 164 7.80 12.90 -14.31
N LYS A 165 8.63 13.88 -13.95
CA LYS A 165 8.94 14.23 -12.56
C LYS A 165 7.73 14.92 -11.95
N VAL A 166 7.19 14.37 -10.86
CA VAL A 166 5.95 14.88 -10.26
C VAL A 166 6.14 15.49 -8.87
N LEU A 167 7.13 15.02 -8.09
CA LEU A 167 7.40 15.55 -6.75
C LEU A 167 8.87 15.29 -6.37
N ASN A 168 9.55 16.30 -5.81
CA ASN A 168 10.84 16.09 -5.16
C ASN A 168 10.61 15.46 -3.79
N VAL A 169 11.33 14.38 -3.47
CA VAL A 169 11.15 13.68 -2.17
C VAL A 169 11.46 14.56 -0.96
N LYS A 170 12.25 15.63 -1.13
CA LYS A 170 12.51 16.62 -0.07
C LYS A 170 11.26 17.38 0.38
N GLU A 171 10.23 17.43 -0.44
CA GLU A 171 8.93 18.03 -0.11
C GLU A 171 8.06 17.11 0.74
N MET A 172 8.37 15.80 0.78
CA MET A 172 7.67 14.83 1.62
C MET A 172 8.12 14.96 3.08
N LYS A 173 7.19 14.70 4.00
CA LYS A 173 7.50 14.60 5.43
C LYS A 173 8.05 13.24 5.81
N LEU A 174 7.71 12.21 5.05
CA LEU A 174 8.28 10.87 5.20
C LEU A 174 9.62 10.80 4.45
N SER A 175 10.61 10.19 5.07
CA SER A 175 11.92 9.95 4.49
C SER A 175 12.23 8.45 4.40
N GLY A 176 13.24 8.12 3.61
CA GLY A 176 13.70 6.76 3.41
C GLY A 176 13.10 6.10 2.17
N GLN A 177 13.93 5.29 1.49
CA GLN A 177 13.59 4.66 0.22
C GLN A 177 12.28 3.85 0.29
N HIS A 178 12.06 3.10 1.38
CA HIS A 178 10.84 2.32 1.57
C HIS A 178 9.57 3.19 1.62
N ASN A 179 9.66 4.41 2.19
CA ASN A 179 8.54 5.34 2.19
C ASN A 179 8.32 5.98 0.82
N TYR A 180 9.38 6.19 0.05
CA TYR A 180 9.26 6.70 -1.32
C TYR A 180 8.62 5.66 -2.24
N THR A 181 8.97 4.37 -2.10
CA THR A 181 8.29 3.28 -2.84
C THR A 181 6.84 3.10 -2.40
N ASN A 182 6.52 3.23 -1.11
CA ASN A 182 5.14 3.28 -0.62
C ASN A 182 4.34 4.44 -1.23
N ALA A 183 4.96 5.63 -1.37
CA ALA A 183 4.34 6.78 -2.02
C ALA A 183 4.06 6.53 -3.52
N LEU A 184 4.99 5.88 -4.24
CA LEU A 184 4.80 5.50 -5.64
C LEU A 184 3.64 4.50 -5.80
N ALA A 185 3.56 3.48 -4.94
CA ALA A 185 2.44 2.54 -4.92
C ALA A 185 1.10 3.25 -4.66
N ALA A 186 1.08 4.17 -3.68
CA ALA A 186 -0.11 4.94 -3.36
C ALA A 186 -0.55 5.84 -4.53
N LEU A 187 0.40 6.51 -5.21
CA LEU A 187 0.12 7.30 -6.42
C LEU A 187 -0.46 6.45 -7.54
N ALA A 188 0.11 5.27 -7.79
CA ALA A 188 -0.38 4.35 -8.81
C ALA A 188 -1.82 3.89 -8.53
N LEU A 189 -2.14 3.58 -7.27
CA LEU A 189 -3.49 3.22 -6.85
C LEU A 189 -4.46 4.40 -6.97
N ALA A 190 -4.04 5.60 -6.54
CA ALA A 190 -4.85 6.81 -6.62
C ALA A 190 -5.19 7.18 -8.07
N ASP A 191 -4.21 7.13 -8.98
CA ASP A 191 -4.42 7.36 -10.40
C ASP A 191 -5.36 6.31 -11.02
N ALA A 192 -5.20 5.04 -10.64
CA ALA A 192 -6.02 3.94 -11.15
C ALA A 192 -7.52 4.10 -10.82
N VAL A 193 -7.85 4.79 -9.72
CA VAL A 193 -9.24 5.11 -9.34
C VAL A 193 -9.64 6.54 -9.67
N GLY A 194 -8.83 7.25 -10.46
CA GLY A 194 -9.16 8.58 -10.99
C GLY A 194 -9.09 9.72 -9.97
N LEU A 195 -8.32 9.59 -8.87
CA LEU A 195 -8.10 10.71 -7.97
C LEU A 195 -7.23 11.79 -8.66
N PRO A 196 -7.56 13.09 -8.49
CA PRO A 196 -6.76 14.16 -9.06
C PRO A 196 -5.30 14.13 -8.55
N ARG A 197 -4.33 14.14 -9.46
CA ARG A 197 -2.90 14.09 -9.14
C ARG A 197 -2.49 15.20 -8.15
N ALA A 198 -3.01 16.41 -8.32
CA ALA A 198 -2.70 17.53 -7.41
C ALA A 198 -3.11 17.23 -5.96
N SER A 199 -4.26 16.59 -5.75
CA SER A 199 -4.72 16.17 -4.43
C SER A 199 -3.84 15.07 -3.83
N SER A 200 -3.41 14.11 -4.65
CA SER A 200 -2.49 13.05 -4.24
C SER A 200 -1.13 13.60 -3.84
N LEU A 201 -0.56 14.50 -4.63
CA LEU A 201 0.73 15.14 -4.31
C LEU A 201 0.64 15.98 -3.04
N LYS A 202 -0.46 16.73 -2.85
CA LYS A 202 -0.71 17.49 -1.61
C LYS A 202 -0.73 16.57 -0.39
N ALA A 203 -1.38 15.41 -0.47
CA ALA A 203 -1.38 14.43 0.62
C ALA A 203 0.03 13.94 0.95
N LEU A 204 0.88 13.67 -0.05
CA LEU A 204 2.28 13.25 0.15
C LEU A 204 3.12 14.32 0.86
N THR A 205 2.89 15.60 0.62
CA THR A 205 3.65 16.68 1.28
C THR A 205 3.21 16.95 2.72
N THR A 206 2.01 16.51 3.09
CA THR A 206 1.43 16.74 4.43
C THR A 206 1.45 15.53 5.34
N PHE A 207 1.48 14.32 4.79
CA PHE A 207 1.43 13.08 5.56
C PHE A 207 2.73 12.85 6.36
N THR A 208 2.60 12.73 7.68
CA THR A 208 3.74 12.61 8.61
C THR A 208 4.04 11.17 9.04
N GLY A 209 3.34 10.19 8.48
CA GLY A 209 3.47 8.79 8.85
C GLY A 209 2.45 8.32 9.88
N LEU A 210 2.61 7.08 10.30
CA LEU A 210 1.75 6.42 11.28
C LEU A 210 2.46 6.36 12.64
N ALA A 211 1.68 6.48 13.70
CA ALA A 211 2.18 6.24 15.05
C ALA A 211 2.82 4.84 15.14
N HIS A 212 3.93 4.75 15.87
CA HIS A 212 4.67 3.50 16.10
C HIS A 212 5.28 2.84 14.84
N ARG A 213 5.39 3.56 13.71
CA ARG A 213 6.07 3.11 12.49
C ARG A 213 7.19 4.08 12.16
N PHE A 214 8.42 3.70 12.54
CA PHE A 214 9.63 4.51 12.38
C PHE A 214 9.42 5.97 12.80
N GLN A 215 8.66 6.14 13.87
CA GLN A 215 8.24 7.44 14.38
C GLN A 215 9.35 8.07 15.21
N LEU A 216 9.78 9.27 14.87
CA LEU A 216 10.66 10.06 15.75
C LEU A 216 9.89 10.40 17.04
N ALA A 217 10.31 9.81 18.15
CA ALA A 217 9.71 10.04 19.47
C ALA A 217 10.37 11.18 20.22
N LEU A 218 11.70 11.32 20.08
CA LEU A 218 12.49 12.35 20.75
C LEU A 218 13.79 12.58 19.98
N GLU A 219 14.27 13.81 19.96
CA GLU A 219 15.63 14.15 19.59
C GLU A 219 16.28 14.98 20.72
N HIS A 220 17.40 14.51 21.25
CA HIS A 220 18.11 15.16 22.33
C HIS A 220 19.63 14.95 22.18
N ASN A 221 20.41 16.05 22.26
CA ASN A 221 21.87 16.03 22.13
C ASN A 221 22.37 15.31 20.86
N GLY A 222 21.70 15.47 19.72
CA GLY A 222 22.07 14.82 18.46
C GLY A 222 21.70 13.33 18.39
N VAL A 223 21.06 12.77 19.41
CA VAL A 223 20.53 11.41 19.42
C VAL A 223 19.05 11.41 19.09
N ARG A 224 18.66 10.62 18.08
CA ARG A 224 17.26 10.42 17.70
C ARG A 224 16.72 9.11 18.29
N TRP A 225 15.59 9.20 18.95
CA TRP A 225 14.85 8.06 19.52
C TRP A 225 13.69 7.72 18.61
N ILE A 226 13.75 6.55 17.99
CA ILE A 226 12.77 6.12 17.00
C ILE A 226 11.88 5.04 17.60
N ASN A 227 10.56 5.22 17.52
CA ASN A 227 9.58 4.20 17.89
C ASN A 227 9.12 3.46 16.62
N ASP A 228 9.44 2.17 16.55
CA ASP A 228 9.02 1.27 15.48
C ASP A 228 8.43 -0.03 16.05
N SER A 229 7.64 0.10 17.11
CA SER A 229 7.01 -1.04 17.80
C SER A 229 5.99 -1.82 16.96
N LYS A 230 5.62 -1.31 15.80
CA LYS A 230 4.80 -1.99 14.78
C LYS A 230 5.61 -2.87 13.82
N ALA A 231 6.94 -2.83 13.85
CA ALA A 231 7.78 -3.77 13.11
C ALA A 231 7.69 -5.15 13.75
N THR A 232 7.12 -6.13 13.06
CA THR A 232 6.84 -7.48 13.57
C THR A 232 7.62 -8.57 12.86
N ASN A 233 8.47 -8.22 11.90
CA ASN A 233 9.35 -9.14 11.19
C ASN A 233 10.70 -8.49 10.88
N VAL A 234 11.70 -9.32 10.56
CA VAL A 234 13.08 -8.88 10.30
C VAL A 234 13.15 -7.91 9.14
N GLY A 235 12.41 -8.14 8.05
CA GLY A 235 12.42 -7.28 6.86
C GLY A 235 11.91 -5.87 7.14
N SER A 236 10.94 -5.69 8.05
CA SER A 236 10.48 -4.35 8.43
C SER A 236 11.54 -3.58 9.21
N THR A 237 12.26 -4.24 10.11
CA THR A 237 13.35 -3.63 10.88
C THR A 237 14.55 -3.28 9.98
N GLU A 238 14.92 -4.17 9.07
CA GLU A 238 15.97 -3.94 8.07
C GLU A 238 15.66 -2.74 7.19
N ALA A 239 14.45 -2.65 6.65
CA ALA A 239 14.00 -1.51 5.86
C ALA A 239 14.07 -0.18 6.64
N ALA A 240 13.73 -0.21 7.93
CA ALA A 240 13.80 0.92 8.82
C ALA A 240 15.25 1.38 9.05
N LEU A 241 16.17 0.46 9.34
CA LEU A 241 17.59 0.76 9.55
C LEU A 241 18.27 1.30 8.29
N ASN A 242 17.96 0.75 7.12
CA ASN A 242 18.46 1.22 5.82
C ASN A 242 17.96 2.63 5.46
N GLY A 243 16.90 3.11 6.10
CA GLY A 243 16.38 4.46 5.93
C GLY A 243 17.01 5.55 6.81
N LEU A 244 18.00 5.21 7.65
CA LEU A 244 18.63 6.14 8.62
C LEU A 244 19.77 6.99 8.06
N HIS A 245 20.06 6.94 6.77
CA HIS A 245 21.15 7.69 6.12
C HIS A 245 20.70 9.02 5.55
#